data_69272ce11961d35b340459e9b4246d1b
#
_entry.id   69272ce11961d35b340459e9b4246d1b
#
_cell.length_a   1.000
_cell.length_b   1.000
_cell.length_c   1.000
_cell.angle_alpha   90.00
_cell.angle_beta   90.00
_cell.angle_gamma   90.00
#
_symmetry.space_group_name_H-M   'P 1'
#
loop_
_entity.id
_entity.type
_entity.pdbx_description
1 polymer ?
#
loop_
_entity_poly.entity_id
_entity_poly.type
_entity_poly.pdbx_seq_one_letter_code
_entity_poly.pdbx_strand_id
1 'polypeptide(L)'
;MTTPVTRWPVAVLGATGAVGQAFIRLLEGHPWFTLVEVAASERSAGKLYASATHWLEGTLPPAVAGLTVKKCTPEQVTAPIVFSALDSSVAGEVEAAFAAAGRLVLSNAKNYRMESDVPLVIPEVNGDHLALLAQQRINRGWRGGIVTNANCAATVAAMALAPLHQAFGVTKVFVTTMQAVSGAGYPGVPSLDILGNVIPYIGDEEPKIEAELVKLLGTYNGETIVSAPIVTSAHANRVAVEHGHTVCLSVAFERAPTPERALETLRAWKGFAAVQGLPSAPVPALIVRDEQDRPQARRDVNAGNGMAVTIGRVRADNIFDLRLVAMAHNVVRGAAGGSILNAELLVSTGQLDGLVAS
;
A
#
# COMPACT_ATOMS: atom_id res chain seq x y z
N MET A 1 -13.76 -5.78 -20.31
CA MET A 1 -13.86 -6.29 -18.92
C MET A 1 -15.31 -6.14 -18.49
N THR A 2 -15.98 -7.25 -18.17
CA THR A 2 -17.38 -7.22 -17.70
C THR A 2 -17.39 -6.70 -16.27
N THR A 3 -18.09 -5.60 -16.04
CA THR A 3 -18.36 -5.10 -14.68
C THR A 3 -19.09 -6.18 -13.91
N PRO A 4 -18.64 -6.61 -12.72
CA PRO A 4 -19.38 -7.59 -11.95
C PRO A 4 -20.77 -7.06 -11.64
N VAL A 5 -21.81 -7.84 -11.99
CA VAL A 5 -23.23 -7.48 -11.80
C VAL A 5 -23.58 -7.38 -10.30
N THR A 6 -22.77 -7.98 -9.44
CA THR A 6 -22.96 -7.99 -7.98
C THR A 6 -21.72 -7.44 -7.30
N ARG A 7 -21.90 -6.42 -6.44
CA ARG A 7 -20.81 -5.88 -5.65
C ARG A 7 -20.42 -6.86 -4.53
N TRP A 8 -19.13 -7.05 -4.33
CA TRP A 8 -18.60 -7.86 -3.25
C TRP A 8 -18.82 -7.21 -1.89
N PRO A 9 -19.42 -7.91 -0.91
CA PRO A 9 -19.50 -7.42 0.45
C PRO A 9 -18.09 -7.44 1.07
N VAL A 10 -17.72 -6.34 1.73
CA VAL A 10 -16.40 -6.20 2.37
C VAL A 10 -16.54 -5.71 3.80
N ALA A 11 -15.54 -6.02 4.62
CA ALA A 11 -15.41 -5.53 5.98
C ALA A 11 -14.12 -4.74 6.17
N VAL A 12 -14.11 -3.84 7.17
CA VAL A 12 -12.91 -3.12 7.62
C VAL A 12 -12.64 -3.46 9.08
N LEU A 13 -11.46 -4.04 9.36
CA LEU A 13 -10.93 -4.22 10.72
C LEU A 13 -10.07 -3.03 11.11
N GLY A 14 -10.12 -2.62 12.38
CA GLY A 14 -9.48 -1.38 12.82
C GLY A 14 -10.18 -0.13 12.28
N ALA A 15 -11.49 -0.24 12.02
CA ALA A 15 -12.32 0.76 11.31
C ALA A 15 -12.33 2.15 11.98
N THR A 16 -12.07 2.26 13.27
CA THR A 16 -12.03 3.53 14.01
C THR A 16 -10.70 4.27 13.93
N GLY A 17 -9.63 3.61 13.46
CA GLY A 17 -8.31 4.22 13.24
C GLY A 17 -8.23 5.02 11.94
N ALA A 18 -7.20 5.84 11.77
CA ALA A 18 -7.03 6.72 10.59
C ALA A 18 -7.05 5.96 9.25
N VAL A 19 -6.30 4.85 9.14
CA VAL A 19 -6.30 4.02 7.91
C VAL A 19 -7.65 3.33 7.71
N GLY A 20 -8.30 2.86 8.78
CA GLY A 20 -9.65 2.29 8.71
C GLY A 20 -10.68 3.29 8.19
N GLN A 21 -10.61 4.55 8.61
CA GLN A 21 -11.46 5.63 8.13
C GLN A 21 -11.19 5.95 6.65
N ALA A 22 -9.93 5.94 6.23
CA ALA A 22 -9.56 6.12 4.83
C ALA A 22 -10.14 4.98 3.94
N PHE A 23 -10.14 3.72 4.40
CA PHE A 23 -10.84 2.64 3.71
C PHE A 23 -12.33 2.95 3.54
N ILE A 24 -12.99 3.36 4.61
CA ILE A 24 -14.43 3.66 4.60
C ILE A 24 -14.74 4.76 3.57
N ARG A 25 -13.97 5.84 3.56
CA ARG A 25 -14.10 6.92 2.60
C ARG A 25 -13.89 6.45 1.16
N LEU A 26 -12.85 5.65 0.89
CA LEU A 26 -12.53 5.17 -0.45
C LEU A 26 -13.50 4.09 -0.96
N LEU A 27 -14.15 3.36 -0.06
CA LEU A 27 -15.17 2.37 -0.41
C LEU A 27 -16.55 2.98 -0.62
N GLU A 28 -16.76 4.27 -0.26
CA GLU A 28 -18.02 4.96 -0.53
C GLU A 28 -18.27 5.06 -2.05
N GLY A 29 -19.37 4.46 -2.50
CA GLY A 29 -19.72 4.45 -3.91
C GLY A 29 -18.81 3.60 -4.81
N HIS A 30 -17.94 2.77 -4.24
CA HIS A 30 -17.02 1.93 -5.02
C HIS A 30 -17.79 0.98 -5.96
N PRO A 31 -17.40 0.87 -7.26
CA PRO A 31 -18.19 0.12 -8.22
C PRO A 31 -18.24 -1.40 -7.97
N TRP A 32 -17.20 -1.97 -7.35
CA TRP A 32 -17.07 -3.42 -7.15
C TRP A 32 -17.26 -3.88 -5.70
N PHE A 33 -17.12 -2.97 -4.73
CA PHE A 33 -17.18 -3.33 -3.31
C PHE A 33 -18.31 -2.56 -2.60
N THR A 34 -18.94 -3.23 -1.63
CA THR A 34 -19.89 -2.62 -0.70
C THR A 34 -19.44 -2.89 0.72
N LEU A 35 -19.14 -1.83 1.48
CA LEU A 35 -18.82 -1.96 2.90
C LEU A 35 -20.09 -2.34 3.66
N VAL A 36 -20.08 -3.50 4.29
CA VAL A 36 -21.23 -4.04 5.06
C VAL A 36 -20.93 -4.21 6.54
N GLU A 37 -19.65 -4.28 6.94
CA GLU A 37 -19.24 -4.55 8.30
C GLU A 37 -18.04 -3.69 8.69
N VAL A 38 -18.07 -3.15 9.91
CA VAL A 38 -16.96 -2.45 10.54
C VAL A 38 -16.63 -3.10 11.87
N ALA A 39 -15.35 -3.35 12.12
CA ALA A 39 -14.88 -3.96 13.35
C ALA A 39 -13.70 -3.18 13.95
N ALA A 40 -13.63 -3.16 15.27
CA ALA A 40 -12.56 -2.48 15.98
C ALA A 40 -12.29 -3.14 17.35
N SER A 41 -11.50 -2.48 18.19
CA SER A 41 -11.16 -2.96 19.54
C SER A 41 -12.39 -3.18 20.39
N GLU A 42 -12.27 -3.98 21.46
CA GLU A 42 -13.36 -4.26 22.40
C GLU A 42 -13.98 -3.01 23.02
N ARG A 43 -13.21 -1.92 23.16
CA ARG A 43 -13.71 -0.62 23.66
C ARG A 43 -14.76 0.00 22.74
N SER A 44 -14.70 -0.29 21.44
CA SER A 44 -15.61 0.23 20.42
C SER A 44 -16.72 -0.75 20.04
N ALA A 45 -16.50 -2.05 20.23
CA ALA A 45 -17.47 -3.09 19.89
C ALA A 45 -18.81 -2.90 20.61
N GLY A 46 -19.91 -3.15 19.88
CA GLY A 46 -21.28 -2.97 20.34
C GLY A 46 -21.84 -1.55 20.24
N LYS A 47 -21.00 -0.54 19.95
CA LYS A 47 -21.44 0.85 19.77
C LYS A 47 -21.79 1.13 18.31
N LEU A 48 -22.61 2.15 18.07
CA LEU A 48 -22.79 2.70 16.72
C LEU A 48 -21.46 3.32 16.25
N TYR A 49 -21.12 3.14 14.99
CA TYR A 49 -19.86 3.62 14.44
C TYR A 49 -19.66 5.12 14.65
N ALA A 50 -20.70 5.93 14.43
CA ALA A 50 -20.67 7.37 14.67
C ALA A 50 -20.30 7.75 16.11
N SER A 51 -20.65 6.91 17.09
CA SER A 51 -20.34 7.15 18.51
C SER A 51 -18.99 6.55 18.92
N ALA A 52 -18.46 5.61 18.14
CA ALA A 52 -17.23 4.88 18.44
C ALA A 52 -15.98 5.52 17.84
N THR A 53 -16.14 6.41 16.86
CA THR A 53 -15.04 7.00 16.09
C THR A 53 -14.94 8.52 16.31
N HIS A 54 -13.70 9.02 16.26
CA HIS A 54 -13.43 10.42 15.99
C HIS A 54 -13.12 10.52 14.49
N TRP A 55 -14.13 10.95 13.70
CA TRP A 55 -14.04 10.94 12.26
C TRP A 55 -13.11 12.03 11.73
N LEU A 56 -12.15 11.67 10.86
CA LEU A 56 -11.09 12.54 10.35
C LEU A 56 -11.23 12.85 8.85
N GLU A 57 -12.10 12.13 8.12
CA GLU A 57 -12.14 12.09 6.65
C GLU A 57 -13.31 12.91 6.06
N GLY A 58 -13.48 14.15 6.52
CA GLY A 58 -14.56 15.02 6.02
C GLY A 58 -15.94 14.65 6.57
N THR A 59 -16.93 14.39 5.71
CA THR A 59 -18.29 14.02 6.13
C THR A 59 -18.39 12.51 6.33
N LEU A 60 -18.84 12.08 7.51
CA LEU A 60 -19.07 10.66 7.79
C LEU A 60 -20.22 10.12 6.92
N PRO A 61 -19.98 9.05 6.11
CA PRO A 61 -21.03 8.48 5.26
C PRO A 61 -22.23 7.98 6.10
N PRO A 62 -23.47 8.43 5.80
CA PRO A 62 -24.65 8.05 6.58
C PRO A 62 -24.88 6.53 6.66
N ALA A 63 -24.56 5.80 5.58
CA ALA A 63 -24.69 4.35 5.52
C ALA A 63 -23.79 3.63 6.53
N VAL A 64 -22.64 4.22 6.89
CA VAL A 64 -21.66 3.64 7.83
C VAL A 64 -21.91 4.14 9.25
N ALA A 65 -22.40 5.37 9.41
CA ALA A 65 -22.66 5.99 10.70
C ALA A 65 -23.56 5.13 11.62
N GLY A 66 -24.55 4.45 11.04
CA GLY A 66 -25.51 3.59 11.71
C GLY A 66 -25.05 2.13 11.90
N LEU A 67 -23.90 1.72 11.40
CA LEU A 67 -23.41 0.36 11.58
C LEU A 67 -22.98 0.15 13.05
N THR A 68 -23.31 -1.03 13.59
CA THR A 68 -22.76 -1.46 14.88
C THR A 68 -21.34 -1.97 14.69
N VAL A 69 -20.40 -1.43 15.45
CA VAL A 69 -19.01 -1.89 15.46
C VAL A 69 -18.94 -3.30 16.02
N LYS A 70 -18.37 -4.22 15.26
CA LYS A 70 -18.18 -5.63 15.64
C LYS A 70 -16.82 -5.84 16.33
N LYS A 71 -16.66 -6.97 17.02
CA LYS A 71 -15.31 -7.46 17.41
C LYS A 71 -14.56 -7.96 16.18
N CYS A 72 -13.23 -7.86 16.19
CA CYS A 72 -12.38 -8.36 15.10
C CYS A 72 -12.21 -9.88 15.21
N THR A 73 -13.31 -10.64 15.04
CA THR A 73 -13.31 -12.11 15.03
C THR A 73 -14.09 -12.67 13.86
N PRO A 74 -13.71 -13.82 13.29
CA PRO A 74 -14.39 -14.43 12.14
C PRO A 74 -15.85 -14.83 12.38
N GLU A 75 -16.25 -15.03 13.65
CA GLU A 75 -17.62 -15.35 14.03
C GLU A 75 -18.54 -14.13 13.92
N GLN A 76 -18.00 -12.91 14.13
CA GLN A 76 -18.78 -11.69 14.06
C GLN A 76 -18.70 -11.00 12.70
N VAL A 77 -17.55 -11.10 12.02
CA VAL A 77 -17.32 -10.50 10.70
C VAL A 77 -17.34 -11.59 9.65
N THR A 78 -18.36 -11.57 8.79
CA THR A 78 -18.64 -12.65 7.86
C THR A 78 -18.34 -12.31 6.39
N ALA A 79 -18.05 -11.06 6.09
CA ALA A 79 -17.68 -10.62 4.74
C ALA A 79 -16.49 -11.42 4.18
N PRO A 80 -16.53 -11.87 2.92
CA PRO A 80 -15.48 -12.70 2.32
C PRO A 80 -14.16 -11.97 2.11
N ILE A 81 -14.20 -10.64 1.97
CA ILE A 81 -13.04 -9.78 1.79
C ILE A 81 -12.94 -8.85 3.00
N VAL A 82 -11.77 -8.81 3.61
CA VAL A 82 -11.52 -8.06 4.84
C VAL A 82 -10.32 -7.14 4.64
N PHE A 83 -10.54 -5.84 4.73
CA PHE A 83 -9.46 -4.86 4.76
C PHE A 83 -8.98 -4.66 6.20
N SER A 84 -7.73 -4.99 6.48
CA SER A 84 -7.16 -4.89 7.82
C SER A 84 -6.31 -3.63 7.97
N ALA A 85 -6.75 -2.78 8.91
CA ALA A 85 -6.03 -1.61 9.41
C ALA A 85 -5.70 -1.77 10.90
N LEU A 86 -5.41 -2.99 11.33
CA LEU A 86 -5.07 -3.33 12.68
C LEU A 86 -3.63 -2.91 13.01
N ASP A 87 -3.40 -2.59 14.29
CA ASP A 87 -2.05 -2.44 14.81
C ASP A 87 -1.30 -3.78 14.78
N SER A 88 0.00 -3.72 14.50
CA SER A 88 0.85 -4.92 14.39
C SER A 88 0.91 -5.77 15.67
N SER A 89 0.62 -5.20 16.83
CA SER A 89 0.58 -5.94 18.10
C SER A 89 -0.54 -6.97 18.17
N VAL A 90 -1.61 -6.81 17.38
CA VAL A 90 -2.77 -7.71 17.36
C VAL A 90 -3.06 -8.31 15.97
N ALA A 91 -2.54 -7.69 14.91
CA ALA A 91 -2.85 -8.07 13.54
C ALA A 91 -2.49 -9.53 13.22
N GLY A 92 -1.33 -10.01 13.69
CA GLY A 92 -0.82 -11.33 13.35
C GLY A 92 -1.82 -12.45 13.63
N GLU A 93 -2.30 -12.55 14.86
CA GLU A 93 -3.23 -13.59 15.29
C GLU A 93 -4.62 -13.40 14.66
N VAL A 94 -5.12 -12.17 14.64
CA VAL A 94 -6.45 -11.86 14.10
C VAL A 94 -6.51 -12.18 12.60
N GLU A 95 -5.54 -11.71 11.82
CA GLU A 95 -5.52 -11.92 10.38
C GLU A 95 -5.39 -13.41 10.01
N ALA A 96 -4.57 -14.16 10.76
CA ALA A 96 -4.48 -15.62 10.59
C ALA A 96 -5.81 -16.33 10.86
N ALA A 97 -6.55 -15.93 11.91
CA ALA A 97 -7.85 -16.49 12.22
C ALA A 97 -8.86 -16.23 11.10
N PHE A 98 -8.88 -15.03 10.51
CA PHE A 98 -9.73 -14.72 9.35
C PHE A 98 -9.35 -15.54 8.10
N ALA A 99 -8.05 -15.67 7.80
CA ALA A 99 -7.58 -16.49 6.67
C ALA A 99 -7.93 -17.97 6.85
N ALA A 100 -7.74 -18.51 8.04
CA ALA A 100 -8.13 -19.89 8.37
C ALA A 100 -9.65 -20.11 8.23
N ALA A 101 -10.46 -19.11 8.62
CA ALA A 101 -11.91 -19.12 8.48
C ALA A 101 -12.40 -18.91 7.03
N GLY A 102 -11.51 -18.85 6.03
CA GLY A 102 -11.86 -18.74 4.63
C GLY A 102 -12.04 -17.32 4.12
N ARG A 103 -11.57 -16.30 4.84
CA ARG A 103 -11.65 -14.90 4.40
C ARG A 103 -10.37 -14.48 3.67
N LEU A 104 -10.50 -13.60 2.67
CA LEU A 104 -9.36 -12.94 2.07
C LEU A 104 -9.04 -11.67 2.87
N VAL A 105 -7.85 -11.60 3.42
CA VAL A 105 -7.38 -10.45 4.22
C VAL A 105 -6.40 -9.61 3.41
N LEU A 106 -6.73 -8.33 3.19
CA LEU A 106 -5.85 -7.33 2.63
C LEU A 106 -5.21 -6.56 3.80
N SER A 107 -3.98 -6.92 4.17
CA SER A 107 -3.33 -6.44 5.38
C SER A 107 -2.45 -5.21 5.14
N ASN A 108 -2.58 -4.20 6.00
CA ASN A 108 -1.63 -3.08 6.08
C ASN A 108 -0.60 -3.25 7.20
N ALA A 109 -0.75 -4.27 8.05
CA ALA A 109 0.20 -4.56 9.12
C ALA A 109 1.52 -5.15 8.59
N LYS A 110 2.60 -4.99 9.37
CA LYS A 110 3.93 -5.50 8.98
C LYS A 110 4.09 -7.02 9.13
N ASN A 111 3.22 -7.67 9.92
CA ASN A 111 3.40 -9.01 10.45
C ASN A 111 3.74 -10.09 9.41
N TYR A 112 3.07 -10.07 8.27
CA TYR A 112 3.23 -11.10 7.23
C TYR A 112 4.02 -10.65 6.01
N ARG A 113 4.46 -9.40 5.93
CA ARG A 113 5.10 -8.84 4.72
C ARG A 113 6.31 -9.64 4.25
N MET A 114 7.13 -10.12 5.19
CA MET A 114 8.38 -10.82 4.87
C MET A 114 8.28 -12.34 4.92
N GLU A 115 7.08 -12.90 5.20
CA GLU A 115 6.85 -14.35 5.13
C GLU A 115 7.00 -14.85 3.69
N SER A 116 7.65 -16.00 3.50
CA SER A 116 8.01 -16.52 2.17
C SER A 116 6.81 -16.92 1.30
N ASP A 117 5.69 -17.32 1.94
CA ASP A 117 4.46 -17.75 1.31
C ASP A 117 3.37 -16.66 1.28
N VAL A 118 3.67 -15.45 1.74
CA VAL A 118 2.73 -14.34 1.74
C VAL A 118 3.10 -13.31 0.68
N PRO A 119 2.19 -13.01 -0.27
CA PRO A 119 2.45 -11.97 -1.26
C PRO A 119 2.48 -10.58 -0.63
N LEU A 120 3.57 -9.84 -0.90
CA LEU A 120 3.73 -8.42 -0.64
C LEU A 120 3.56 -7.70 -1.97
N VAL A 121 2.48 -6.93 -2.13
CA VAL A 121 2.04 -6.50 -3.47
C VAL A 121 1.85 -5.01 -3.60
N ILE A 122 2.40 -4.48 -4.67
CA ILE A 122 2.03 -3.22 -5.30
C ILE A 122 1.52 -3.60 -6.69
N PRO A 123 0.22 -3.54 -6.97
CA PRO A 123 -0.39 -4.13 -8.16
C PRO A 123 0.33 -3.82 -9.47
N GLU A 124 0.76 -2.58 -9.68
CA GLU A 124 1.44 -2.15 -10.90
C GLU A 124 2.88 -2.67 -11.03
N VAL A 125 3.52 -3.01 -9.89
CA VAL A 125 4.93 -3.43 -9.85
C VAL A 125 5.06 -4.93 -9.99
N ASN A 126 4.32 -5.69 -9.19
CA ASN A 126 4.49 -7.12 -8.98
C ASN A 126 3.15 -7.86 -8.75
N GLY A 127 2.14 -7.50 -9.54
CA GLY A 127 0.82 -8.13 -9.44
C GLY A 127 0.82 -9.65 -9.64
N ASP A 128 1.83 -10.19 -10.33
CA ASP A 128 2.06 -11.64 -10.50
C ASP A 128 2.44 -12.35 -9.19
N HIS A 129 2.97 -11.64 -8.19
CA HIS A 129 3.24 -12.22 -6.86
C HIS A 129 1.98 -12.74 -6.15
N LEU A 130 0.78 -12.33 -6.57
CA LEU A 130 -0.48 -12.86 -6.06
C LEU A 130 -0.63 -14.38 -6.28
N ALA A 131 0.12 -14.97 -7.22
CA ALA A 131 0.17 -16.41 -7.43
C ALA A 131 0.63 -17.19 -6.17
N LEU A 132 1.37 -16.56 -5.25
CA LEU A 132 1.73 -17.16 -3.95
C LEU A 132 0.54 -17.55 -3.08
N LEU A 133 -0.66 -16.98 -3.28
CA LEU A 133 -1.84 -17.33 -2.50
C LEU A 133 -2.19 -18.83 -2.59
N ALA A 134 -1.96 -19.46 -3.73
CA ALA A 134 -2.20 -20.90 -3.89
C ALA A 134 -1.25 -21.71 -2.98
N GLN A 135 0.04 -21.34 -2.97
CA GLN A 135 1.02 -22.01 -2.13
C GLN A 135 0.81 -21.70 -0.64
N GLN A 136 0.41 -20.47 -0.30
CA GLN A 136 0.07 -20.08 1.09
C GLN A 136 -1.04 -20.96 1.65
N ARG A 137 -2.12 -21.19 0.88
CA ARG A 137 -3.24 -22.04 1.28
C ARG A 137 -2.80 -23.47 1.58
N ILE A 138 -1.92 -24.02 0.75
CA ILE A 138 -1.37 -25.37 0.95
C ILE A 138 -0.50 -25.40 2.22
N ASN A 139 0.44 -24.50 2.34
CA ASN A 139 1.41 -24.47 3.43
C ASN A 139 0.76 -24.29 4.80
N ARG A 140 -0.27 -23.44 4.88
CA ARG A 140 -0.92 -23.05 6.14
C ARG A 140 -2.24 -23.80 6.42
N GLY A 141 -2.73 -24.59 5.47
CA GLY A 141 -4.02 -25.25 5.58
C GLY A 141 -5.20 -24.26 5.64
N TRP A 142 -5.05 -23.07 5.08
CA TRP A 142 -6.07 -22.03 5.08
C TRP A 142 -6.99 -22.14 3.87
N ARG A 143 -8.28 -21.86 4.10
CA ARG A 143 -9.24 -21.76 3.00
C ARG A 143 -9.25 -20.38 2.35
N GLY A 144 -8.94 -19.33 3.14
CA GLY A 144 -8.78 -17.97 2.70
C GLY A 144 -7.34 -17.64 2.32
N GLY A 145 -6.88 -16.46 2.71
CA GLY A 145 -5.49 -16.04 2.51
C GLY A 145 -5.22 -14.61 2.96
N ILE A 146 -3.95 -14.28 3.06
CA ILE A 146 -3.46 -12.94 3.40
C ILE A 146 -2.65 -12.39 2.22
N VAL A 147 -2.98 -11.19 1.79
CA VAL A 147 -2.18 -10.36 0.89
C VAL A 147 -1.76 -9.12 1.66
N THR A 148 -0.47 -8.82 1.66
CA THR A 148 0.06 -7.66 2.37
C THR A 148 0.30 -6.49 1.45
N ASN A 149 -0.10 -5.30 1.91
CA ASN A 149 0.28 -4.04 1.32
C ASN A 149 1.66 -3.62 1.84
N ALA A 150 2.47 -3.03 0.98
CA ALA A 150 3.83 -2.63 1.32
C ALA A 150 3.86 -1.43 2.30
N ASN A 151 4.99 -1.23 2.94
CA ASN A 151 5.29 0.00 3.66
C ASN A 151 5.09 1.22 2.76
N CYS A 152 4.51 2.30 3.29
CA CYS A 152 4.13 3.46 2.47
C CYS A 152 5.32 4.14 1.78
N ALA A 153 6.49 4.24 2.42
CA ALA A 153 7.69 4.81 1.80
C ALA A 153 8.33 3.81 0.81
N ALA A 154 8.35 2.51 1.14
CA ALA A 154 8.79 1.47 0.22
C ALA A 154 7.92 1.43 -1.05
N THR A 155 6.60 1.66 -0.92
CA THR A 155 5.68 1.79 -2.06
C THR A 155 6.10 2.91 -3.01
N VAL A 156 6.42 4.11 -2.48
CA VAL A 156 6.86 5.24 -3.31
C VAL A 156 8.18 4.92 -4.02
N ALA A 157 9.14 4.35 -3.29
CA ALA A 157 10.44 3.97 -3.84
C ALA A 157 10.32 2.87 -4.90
N ALA A 158 9.56 1.78 -4.61
CA ALA A 158 9.38 0.66 -5.53
C ALA A 158 8.70 1.08 -6.84
N MET A 159 7.68 1.93 -6.78
CA MET A 159 7.01 2.47 -7.97
C MET A 159 7.95 3.27 -8.87
N ALA A 160 8.85 4.06 -8.28
CA ALA A 160 9.83 4.82 -9.04
C ALA A 160 10.97 3.94 -9.59
N LEU A 161 11.35 2.90 -8.85
CA LEU A 161 12.46 2.01 -9.22
C LEU A 161 12.05 0.90 -10.19
N ALA A 162 10.82 0.40 -10.14
CA ALA A 162 10.38 -0.75 -10.94
C ALA A 162 10.65 -0.59 -12.45
N PRO A 163 10.25 0.50 -13.14
CA PRO A 163 10.56 0.69 -14.54
C PRO A 163 12.07 0.77 -14.84
N LEU A 164 12.82 1.38 -13.93
CA LEU A 164 14.27 1.52 -14.08
C LEU A 164 14.98 0.19 -13.83
N HIS A 165 14.52 -0.60 -12.85
CA HIS A 165 15.05 -1.93 -12.58
C HIS A 165 14.80 -2.89 -13.75
N GLN A 166 13.58 -2.91 -14.29
CA GLN A 166 13.21 -3.72 -15.43
C GLN A 166 14.05 -3.38 -16.69
N ALA A 167 14.34 -2.10 -16.90
CA ALA A 167 15.06 -1.65 -18.09
C ALA A 167 16.59 -1.73 -17.96
N PHE A 168 17.13 -1.44 -16.78
CA PHE A 168 18.58 -1.18 -16.62
C PHE A 168 19.27 -2.02 -15.55
N GLY A 169 18.53 -2.73 -14.69
CA GLY A 169 19.06 -3.52 -13.57
C GLY A 169 19.60 -2.63 -12.45
N VAL A 170 18.74 -2.28 -11.46
CA VAL A 170 19.18 -1.57 -10.25
C VAL A 170 20.04 -2.50 -9.41
N THR A 171 21.23 -2.03 -9.00
CA THR A 171 22.18 -2.78 -8.15
C THR A 171 22.31 -2.22 -6.76
N LYS A 172 22.27 -0.88 -6.63
CA LYS A 172 22.33 -0.20 -5.32
C LYS A 172 21.37 0.96 -5.30
N VAL A 173 20.75 1.20 -4.16
CA VAL A 173 19.93 2.37 -3.94
C VAL A 173 20.18 2.97 -2.56
N PHE A 174 20.38 4.27 -2.52
CA PHE A 174 20.37 5.05 -1.29
C PHE A 174 19.07 5.83 -1.23
N VAL A 175 18.33 5.65 -0.12
CA VAL A 175 16.98 6.17 0.07
C VAL A 175 16.98 7.16 1.21
N THR A 176 16.54 8.39 0.98
CA THR A 176 16.23 9.32 2.07
C THR A 176 14.77 9.71 1.99
N THR A 177 14.02 9.49 3.08
CA THR A 177 12.61 9.83 3.12
C THR A 177 12.33 11.08 3.94
N MET A 178 11.34 11.84 3.51
CA MET A 178 10.68 12.91 4.26
C MET A 178 9.22 12.51 4.42
N GLN A 179 8.90 11.90 5.57
CA GLN A 179 7.60 11.27 5.80
C GLN A 179 6.63 12.19 6.53
N ALA A 180 5.42 12.28 6.00
CA ALA A 180 4.30 13.05 6.53
C ALA A 180 3.84 12.54 7.91
N VAL A 181 3.32 13.46 8.75
CA VAL A 181 2.85 13.14 10.11
C VAL A 181 1.69 12.15 10.15
N SER A 182 0.82 12.13 9.13
CA SER A 182 -0.27 11.17 9.02
C SER A 182 0.19 9.71 8.96
N GLY A 183 1.45 9.44 8.59
CA GLY A 183 2.05 8.12 8.65
C GLY A 183 2.23 7.56 10.06
N ALA A 184 2.15 8.40 11.08
CA ALA A 184 2.16 7.98 12.49
C ALA A 184 0.77 7.55 13.01
N GLY A 185 -0.28 7.63 12.19
CA GLY A 185 -1.66 7.45 12.64
C GLY A 185 -2.17 8.62 13.48
N TYR A 186 -3.41 8.52 14.00
CA TYR A 186 -3.97 9.53 14.90
C TYR A 186 -3.72 9.15 16.37
N PRO A 187 -3.32 10.09 17.23
CA PRO A 187 -3.24 11.55 17.06
C PRO A 187 -1.96 12.06 16.38
N GLY A 188 -1.10 11.23 15.87
CA GLY A 188 0.10 11.62 15.16
C GLY A 188 1.30 11.83 16.08
N VAL A 189 2.20 12.73 15.68
CA VAL A 189 3.37 13.14 16.45
C VAL A 189 2.98 14.36 17.28
N PRO A 190 3.45 14.50 18.55
CA PRO A 190 3.20 15.70 19.36
C PRO A 190 3.63 16.96 18.62
N SER A 191 2.80 18.00 18.66
CA SER A 191 2.99 19.19 17.83
C SER A 191 4.32 19.90 18.11
N LEU A 192 4.76 19.94 19.36
CA LEU A 192 6.04 20.57 19.73
C LEU A 192 7.27 19.77 19.31
N ASP A 193 7.10 18.47 19.01
CA ASP A 193 8.21 17.66 18.54
C ASP A 193 8.44 17.85 17.02
N ILE A 194 7.40 18.24 16.27
CA ILE A 194 7.47 18.29 14.81
C ILE A 194 7.39 19.70 14.22
N LEU A 195 6.73 20.67 14.86
CA LEU A 195 6.63 22.03 14.34
C LEU A 195 8.00 22.73 14.39
N GLY A 196 8.46 23.21 13.24
CA GLY A 196 9.78 23.83 13.10
C GLY A 196 10.95 22.85 13.27
N ASN A 197 10.71 21.54 13.16
CA ASN A 197 11.68 20.49 13.39
C ASN A 197 11.65 19.39 12.32
N VAL A 198 12.73 18.62 12.24
CA VAL A 198 12.82 17.35 11.51
C VAL A 198 13.24 16.28 12.50
N ILE A 199 12.48 15.20 12.60
CA ILE A 199 12.85 14.07 13.46
C ILE A 199 13.60 13.05 12.58
N PRO A 200 14.91 12.81 12.77
CA PRO A 200 15.72 11.94 11.92
C PRO A 200 15.61 10.47 12.31
N TYR A 201 14.43 10.04 12.73
CA TYR A 201 14.15 8.69 13.17
C TYR A 201 12.66 8.37 13.13
N ILE A 202 12.32 7.21 12.56
CA ILE A 202 11.00 6.59 12.63
C ILE A 202 11.23 5.12 12.98
N GLY A 203 10.64 4.66 14.09
CA GLY A 203 10.87 3.30 14.62
C GLY A 203 10.67 2.19 13.58
N ASP A 204 11.68 1.34 13.42
CA ASP A 204 11.70 0.20 12.46
C ASP A 204 11.51 0.58 10.97
N GLU A 205 11.52 1.84 10.60
CA GLU A 205 11.14 2.25 9.24
C GLU A 205 12.22 1.93 8.21
N GLU A 206 13.48 2.21 8.55
CA GLU A 206 14.63 1.96 7.66
C GLU A 206 14.77 0.47 7.30
N PRO A 207 14.80 -0.47 8.27
CA PRO A 207 14.84 -1.90 7.98
C PRO A 207 13.66 -2.39 7.13
N LYS A 208 12.45 -1.82 7.30
CA LYS A 208 11.30 -2.17 6.46
C LYS A 208 11.52 -1.75 5.01
N ILE A 209 11.97 -0.51 4.77
CA ILE A 209 12.23 -0.02 3.42
C ILE A 209 13.28 -0.91 2.74
N GLU A 210 14.36 -1.22 3.44
CA GLU A 210 15.46 -2.03 2.91
C GLU A 210 15.01 -3.46 2.57
N ALA A 211 14.30 -4.14 3.48
CA ALA A 211 13.86 -5.50 3.28
C ALA A 211 12.71 -5.62 2.26
N GLU A 212 11.74 -4.71 2.31
CA GLU A 212 10.56 -4.78 1.45
C GLU A 212 10.91 -4.46 -0.02
N LEU A 213 11.83 -3.53 -0.31
CA LEU A 213 12.24 -3.18 -1.67
C LEU A 213 12.78 -4.37 -2.44
N VAL A 214 13.63 -5.19 -1.83
CA VAL A 214 14.20 -6.36 -2.51
C VAL A 214 13.17 -7.44 -2.80
N LYS A 215 12.15 -7.60 -1.95
CA LYS A 215 11.03 -8.51 -2.18
C LYS A 215 10.08 -7.96 -3.25
N LEU A 216 9.74 -6.67 -3.19
CA LEU A 216 8.84 -6.01 -4.14
C LEU A 216 9.37 -6.02 -5.57
N LEU A 217 10.68 -5.83 -5.75
CA LEU A 217 11.35 -5.84 -7.05
C LEU A 217 11.89 -7.22 -7.42
N GLY A 218 11.60 -8.23 -6.61
CA GLY A 218 11.95 -9.63 -6.88
C GLY A 218 11.09 -10.26 -7.98
N THR A 219 11.37 -11.51 -8.28
CA THR A 219 10.69 -12.26 -9.34
C THR A 219 10.04 -13.52 -8.78
N TYR A 220 8.79 -13.76 -9.13
CA TYR A 220 8.12 -15.02 -8.84
C TYR A 220 8.63 -16.13 -9.77
N ASN A 221 9.15 -17.22 -9.21
CA ASN A 221 9.74 -18.33 -9.97
C ASN A 221 8.80 -19.54 -10.15
N GLY A 222 7.53 -19.42 -9.74
CA GLY A 222 6.55 -20.52 -9.75
C GLY A 222 6.26 -21.10 -8.36
N GLU A 223 7.15 -20.89 -7.38
CA GLU A 223 7.01 -21.43 -6.01
C GLU A 223 7.17 -20.34 -4.95
N THR A 224 8.14 -19.44 -5.15
CA THR A 224 8.51 -18.40 -4.18
C THR A 224 8.95 -17.13 -4.90
N ILE A 225 9.14 -16.07 -4.14
CA ILE A 225 9.74 -14.81 -4.63
C ILE A 225 11.25 -14.86 -4.43
N VAL A 226 11.99 -14.84 -5.53
CA VAL A 226 13.43 -14.62 -5.52
C VAL A 226 13.66 -13.12 -5.37
N SER A 227 14.24 -12.71 -4.25
CA SER A 227 14.54 -11.30 -3.98
C SER A 227 15.46 -10.69 -5.03
N ALA A 228 15.21 -9.44 -5.42
CA ALA A 228 16.10 -8.70 -6.29
C ALA A 228 17.48 -8.50 -5.63
N PRO A 229 18.60 -8.63 -6.40
CA PRO A 229 19.95 -8.51 -5.85
C PRO A 229 20.35 -7.02 -5.69
N ILE A 230 19.53 -6.26 -4.96
CA ILE A 230 19.70 -4.81 -4.76
C ILE A 230 20.23 -4.56 -3.35
N VAL A 231 21.33 -3.82 -3.24
CA VAL A 231 21.82 -3.32 -1.95
C VAL A 231 21.12 -2.00 -1.65
N THR A 232 20.36 -1.96 -0.57
CA THR A 232 19.58 -0.80 -0.15
C THR A 232 20.11 -0.24 1.16
N SER A 233 20.21 1.08 1.27
CA SER A 233 20.45 1.80 2.52
C SER A 233 19.44 2.93 2.64
N ALA A 234 18.80 3.08 3.80
CA ALA A 234 17.71 4.02 4.00
C ALA A 234 17.95 4.96 5.20
N HIS A 235 17.51 6.22 5.05
CA HIS A 235 17.33 7.17 6.14
C HIS A 235 15.87 7.62 6.17
N ALA A 236 15.20 7.43 7.32
CA ALA A 236 13.80 7.76 7.50
C ALA A 236 13.62 8.99 8.41
N ASN A 237 13.14 10.09 7.84
CA ASN A 237 12.90 11.32 8.56
C ASN A 237 11.39 11.64 8.62
N ARG A 238 10.92 12.15 9.78
CA ARG A 238 9.58 12.71 9.93
C ARG A 238 9.64 14.23 9.75
N VAL A 239 8.75 14.77 8.92
CA VAL A 239 8.66 16.20 8.61
C VAL A 239 7.26 16.75 8.87
N ALA A 240 7.15 18.06 9.07
CA ALA A 240 5.91 18.78 9.33
C ALA A 240 5.05 18.92 8.05
N VAL A 241 4.69 17.80 7.44
CA VAL A 241 3.82 17.69 6.26
C VAL A 241 2.65 16.79 6.65
N GLU A 242 1.42 17.18 6.33
CA GLU A 242 0.23 16.44 6.72
C GLU A 242 0.15 15.10 5.97
N HIS A 243 0.16 15.15 4.63
CA HIS A 243 0.12 14.00 3.73
C HIS A 243 1.19 14.10 2.65
N GLY A 244 1.65 12.96 2.16
CA GLY A 244 2.64 12.86 1.10
C GLY A 244 4.04 12.51 1.60
N HIS A 245 4.44 11.25 1.40
CA HIS A 245 5.81 10.83 1.62
C HIS A 245 6.66 11.19 0.41
N THR A 246 7.69 11.99 0.63
CA THR A 246 8.70 12.33 -0.37
C THR A 246 9.92 11.47 -0.16
N VAL A 247 10.43 10.87 -1.24
CA VAL A 247 11.56 9.95 -1.22
C VAL A 247 12.61 10.42 -2.22
N CYS A 248 13.82 10.70 -1.73
CA CYS A 248 14.98 10.98 -2.55
C CYS A 248 15.76 9.69 -2.79
N LEU A 249 16.06 9.39 -4.04
CA LEU A 249 16.74 8.18 -4.47
C LEU A 249 18.04 8.52 -5.20
N SER A 250 19.16 7.90 -4.80
CA SER A 250 20.40 7.81 -5.57
C SER A 250 20.61 6.35 -5.95
N VAL A 251 20.77 6.07 -7.24
CA VAL A 251 20.63 4.72 -7.82
C VAL A 251 21.81 4.37 -8.69
N ALA A 252 22.39 3.19 -8.47
CA ALA A 252 23.36 2.56 -9.35
C ALA A 252 22.74 1.41 -10.13
N PHE A 253 23.19 1.18 -11.35
CA PHE A 253 22.63 0.23 -12.29
C PHE A 253 23.71 -0.74 -12.83
N GLU A 254 23.26 -1.87 -13.35
CA GLU A 254 24.12 -2.75 -14.17
C GLU A 254 24.48 -2.07 -15.50
N ARG A 255 23.50 -1.36 -16.07
CA ARG A 255 23.60 -0.61 -17.33
C ARG A 255 23.15 0.83 -17.10
N ALA A 256 24.07 1.68 -16.68
CA ALA A 256 23.76 3.06 -16.30
C ALA A 256 23.06 3.83 -17.46
N PRO A 257 21.80 4.27 -17.28
CA PRO A 257 21.12 5.08 -18.29
C PRO A 257 21.55 6.55 -18.20
N THR A 258 21.40 7.29 -19.31
CA THR A 258 21.41 8.76 -19.22
C THR A 258 20.10 9.26 -18.57
N PRO A 259 20.08 10.48 -17.99
CA PRO A 259 18.85 11.06 -17.44
C PRO A 259 17.68 11.09 -18.43
N GLU A 260 17.95 11.40 -19.71
CA GLU A 260 16.94 11.45 -20.78
C GLU A 260 16.34 10.06 -21.01
N ARG A 261 17.18 9.01 -21.05
CA ARG A 261 16.72 7.63 -21.25
C ARG A 261 15.91 7.13 -20.06
N ALA A 262 16.31 7.50 -18.84
CA ALA A 262 15.53 7.21 -17.63
C ALA A 262 14.15 7.90 -17.65
N LEU A 263 14.09 9.18 -18.06
CA LEU A 263 12.83 9.92 -18.20
C LEU A 263 11.90 9.28 -19.24
N GLU A 264 12.42 8.88 -20.40
CA GLU A 264 11.64 8.16 -21.42
C GLU A 264 11.05 6.86 -20.86
N THR A 265 11.86 6.07 -20.12
CA THR A 265 11.45 4.81 -19.51
C THR A 265 10.35 5.03 -18.46
N LEU A 266 10.50 6.02 -17.59
CA LEU A 266 9.52 6.37 -16.57
C LEU A 266 8.18 6.82 -17.20
N ARG A 267 8.22 7.65 -18.26
CA ARG A 267 7.01 8.12 -18.97
C ARG A 267 6.30 7.02 -19.75
N ALA A 268 7.04 6.09 -20.30
CA ALA A 268 6.48 4.98 -21.09
C ALA A 268 5.92 3.85 -20.24
N TRP A 269 6.25 3.80 -18.94
CA TRP A 269 5.87 2.69 -18.08
C TRP A 269 4.37 2.64 -17.80
N LYS A 270 3.78 1.46 -17.97
CA LYS A 270 2.34 1.22 -17.79
C LYS A 270 2.03 0.28 -16.61
N GLY A 271 3.08 -0.27 -15.96
CA GLY A 271 2.91 -1.26 -14.92
C GLY A 271 2.37 -2.60 -15.41
N PHE A 272 1.98 -3.44 -14.47
CA PHE A 272 1.42 -4.76 -14.74
C PHE A 272 0.11 -4.67 -15.51
N ALA A 273 0.00 -5.39 -16.62
CA ALA A 273 -1.07 -5.20 -17.60
C ALA A 273 -2.50 -5.42 -17.01
N ALA A 274 -2.64 -6.37 -16.09
CA ALA A 274 -3.94 -6.69 -15.49
C ALA A 274 -4.50 -5.57 -14.58
N VAL A 275 -3.68 -4.59 -14.21
CA VAL A 275 -4.11 -3.44 -13.40
C VAL A 275 -4.79 -2.36 -14.24
N GLN A 276 -4.50 -2.34 -15.54
CA GLN A 276 -5.02 -1.30 -16.43
C GLN A 276 -6.56 -1.38 -16.53
N GLY A 277 -7.22 -0.27 -16.20
CA GLY A 277 -8.68 -0.17 -16.22
C GLY A 277 -9.40 -0.67 -14.97
N LEU A 278 -8.67 -1.05 -13.91
CA LEU A 278 -9.27 -1.27 -12.59
C LEU A 278 -9.77 0.04 -12.01
N PRO A 279 -10.86 0.04 -11.22
CA PRO A 279 -11.51 1.26 -10.73
C PRO A 279 -10.60 2.23 -9.98
N SER A 280 -9.71 1.71 -9.14
CA SER A 280 -8.78 2.52 -8.33
C SER A 280 -7.42 2.75 -9.00
N ALA A 281 -7.18 2.15 -10.17
CA ALA A 281 -5.90 2.28 -10.87
C ALA A 281 -5.73 3.69 -11.45
N PRO A 282 -4.66 4.42 -11.09
CA PRO A 282 -4.41 5.73 -11.67
C PRO A 282 -3.91 5.62 -13.11
N VAL A 283 -4.35 6.57 -13.94
CA VAL A 283 -3.89 6.67 -15.33
C VAL A 283 -3.38 8.10 -15.59
N PRO A 284 -2.06 8.26 -15.75
CA PRO A 284 -0.97 7.27 -15.60
C PRO A 284 -0.66 6.93 -14.12
N ALA A 285 -0.03 5.78 -13.88
CA ALA A 285 0.43 5.40 -12.54
C ALA A 285 1.63 6.24 -12.05
N LEU A 286 2.49 6.66 -12.98
CA LEU A 286 3.61 7.56 -12.75
C LEU A 286 3.39 8.89 -13.47
N ILE A 287 3.48 9.99 -12.73
CA ILE A 287 3.44 11.35 -13.28
C ILE A 287 4.84 11.94 -13.22
N VAL A 288 5.49 12.09 -14.36
CA VAL A 288 6.84 12.65 -14.46
C VAL A 288 6.77 14.17 -14.65
N ARG A 289 7.44 14.92 -13.77
CA ARG A 289 7.50 16.37 -13.77
C ARG A 289 8.84 16.88 -14.30
N ASP A 290 8.77 17.90 -15.12
CA ASP A 290 9.95 18.58 -15.67
C ASP A 290 10.37 19.81 -14.84
N GLU A 291 9.43 20.34 -14.05
CA GLU A 291 9.69 21.51 -13.22
C GLU A 291 10.75 21.20 -12.15
N GLN A 292 11.70 22.11 -11.93
CA GLN A 292 12.84 21.91 -11.05
C GLN A 292 12.48 21.82 -9.57
N ASP A 293 11.32 22.32 -9.17
CA ASP A 293 10.81 22.34 -7.79
C ASP A 293 9.77 21.26 -7.50
N ARG A 294 9.59 20.28 -8.40
CA ARG A 294 8.59 19.20 -8.23
C ARG A 294 9.25 17.82 -8.12
N PRO A 295 8.63 16.85 -7.40
CA PRO A 295 7.32 16.91 -6.75
C PRO A 295 7.30 17.66 -5.42
N GLN A 296 6.12 18.17 -5.06
CA GLN A 296 5.87 18.83 -3.77
C GLN A 296 4.62 18.20 -3.12
N ALA A 297 4.68 17.81 -1.84
CA ALA A 297 3.56 17.19 -1.14
C ALA A 297 2.28 18.04 -1.24
N ARG A 298 2.36 19.35 -0.97
CA ARG A 298 1.20 20.26 -1.02
C ARG A 298 0.52 20.34 -2.39
N ARG A 299 1.26 20.08 -3.49
CA ARG A 299 0.76 20.27 -4.87
C ARG A 299 0.44 18.96 -5.57
N ASP A 300 1.13 17.89 -5.19
CA ASP A 300 1.10 16.62 -5.94
C ASP A 300 0.44 15.47 -5.18
N VAL A 301 0.17 15.64 -3.87
CA VAL A 301 -0.33 14.54 -3.01
C VAL A 301 -1.61 13.91 -3.52
N ASN A 302 -2.51 14.68 -4.13
CA ASN A 302 -3.78 14.21 -4.66
C ASN A 302 -3.74 13.82 -6.16
N ALA A 303 -2.54 13.75 -6.76
CA ALA A 303 -2.40 13.35 -8.15
C ALA A 303 -2.99 11.95 -8.39
N GLY A 304 -3.79 11.78 -9.47
CA GLY A 304 -4.50 10.53 -9.72
C GLY A 304 -5.41 10.10 -8.56
N ASN A 305 -6.14 11.02 -7.95
CA ASN A 305 -6.96 10.81 -6.74
C ASN A 305 -6.15 10.27 -5.55
N GLY A 306 -4.88 10.67 -5.43
CA GLY A 306 -3.96 10.20 -4.39
C GLY A 306 -3.30 8.85 -4.70
N MET A 307 -3.60 8.24 -5.84
CA MET A 307 -3.08 6.92 -6.22
C MET A 307 -1.84 6.99 -7.14
N ALA A 308 -1.61 8.09 -7.86
CA ALA A 308 -0.43 8.24 -8.70
C ALA A 308 0.83 8.56 -7.88
N VAL A 309 1.99 8.10 -8.36
CA VAL A 309 3.29 8.50 -7.85
C VAL A 309 3.86 9.60 -8.75
N THR A 310 4.18 10.75 -8.17
CA THR A 310 4.80 11.86 -8.90
C THR A 310 6.31 11.77 -8.79
N ILE A 311 6.99 11.80 -9.94
CA ILE A 311 8.45 11.71 -10.04
C ILE A 311 8.99 13.00 -10.69
N GLY A 312 10.09 13.51 -10.18
CA GLY A 312 10.80 14.63 -10.78
C GLY A 312 12.27 14.62 -10.40
N ARG A 313 12.99 15.67 -10.81
CA ARG A 313 14.40 15.82 -10.47
C ARG A 313 15.29 14.68 -10.94
N VAL A 314 14.94 14.00 -12.03
CA VAL A 314 15.78 12.95 -12.64
C VAL A 314 17.01 13.58 -13.25
N ARG A 315 18.19 13.21 -12.77
CA ARG A 315 19.47 13.81 -13.17
C ARG A 315 20.64 12.88 -12.86
N ALA A 316 21.79 13.13 -13.47
CA ALA A 316 23.01 12.41 -13.13
C ALA A 316 23.40 12.59 -11.65
N ASP A 317 23.99 11.58 -11.06
CA ASP A 317 24.54 11.58 -9.71
C ASP A 317 26.08 11.57 -9.77
N ASN A 318 26.76 12.16 -8.78
CA ASN A 318 28.21 12.21 -8.74
C ASN A 318 28.85 10.99 -8.05
N ILE A 319 28.06 10.19 -7.33
CA ILE A 319 28.50 9.01 -6.57
C ILE A 319 27.88 7.75 -7.14
N PHE A 320 26.61 7.81 -7.48
CA PHE A 320 25.83 6.79 -8.17
C PHE A 320 25.64 7.19 -9.64
N ASP A 321 24.78 6.52 -10.38
CA ASP A 321 24.52 6.84 -11.78
C ASP A 321 23.44 7.91 -11.95
N LEU A 322 22.32 7.75 -11.22
CA LEU A 322 21.19 8.68 -11.25
C LEU A 322 20.69 9.03 -9.86
N ARG A 323 20.07 10.22 -9.76
CA ARG A 323 19.26 10.61 -8.61
C ARG A 323 17.94 11.22 -9.05
N LEU A 324 16.89 10.95 -8.27
CA LEU A 324 15.54 11.42 -8.54
C LEU A 324 14.76 11.61 -7.24
N VAL A 325 13.61 12.26 -7.34
CA VAL A 325 12.69 12.44 -6.22
C VAL A 325 11.33 11.88 -6.62
N ALA A 326 10.75 11.06 -5.76
CA ALA A 326 9.41 10.53 -5.91
C ALA A 326 8.54 10.92 -4.72
N MET A 327 7.23 11.04 -4.92
CA MET A 327 6.29 11.38 -3.88
C MET A 327 4.92 10.78 -4.16
N ALA A 328 4.24 10.30 -3.13
CA ALA A 328 2.85 9.85 -3.21
C ALA A 328 2.10 10.05 -1.89
N HIS A 329 0.78 9.96 -1.95
CA HIS A 329 -0.09 10.01 -0.78
C HIS A 329 0.07 8.74 0.08
N ASN A 330 0.63 8.89 1.27
CA ASN A 330 0.98 7.77 2.15
C ASN A 330 -0.22 7.00 2.71
N VAL A 331 -1.37 7.62 2.88
CA VAL A 331 -2.59 6.96 3.40
C VAL A 331 -3.41 6.37 2.25
N VAL A 332 -3.49 7.03 1.11
CA VAL A 332 -4.23 6.53 -0.06
C VAL A 332 -3.36 5.52 -0.81
N ARG A 333 -2.32 5.95 -1.54
CA ARG A 333 -1.46 5.05 -2.31
C ARG A 333 -0.71 4.07 -1.43
N GLY A 334 -0.14 4.55 -0.32
CA GLY A 334 0.71 3.77 0.58
C GLY A 334 -0.03 2.87 1.57
N ALA A 335 -1.37 2.93 1.62
CA ALA A 335 -2.17 2.13 2.56
C ALA A 335 -3.53 1.74 1.96
N ALA A 336 -4.61 2.45 2.29
CA ALA A 336 -5.99 2.02 2.01
C ALA A 336 -6.27 1.83 0.52
N GLY A 337 -5.91 2.79 -0.33
CA GLY A 337 -6.13 2.71 -1.77
C GLY A 337 -5.31 1.61 -2.44
N GLY A 338 -4.04 1.42 -2.02
CA GLY A 338 -3.21 0.32 -2.49
C GLY A 338 -3.82 -1.05 -2.18
N SER A 339 -4.36 -1.23 -0.96
CA SER A 339 -5.05 -2.47 -0.58
C SER A 339 -6.36 -2.69 -1.34
N ILE A 340 -7.13 -1.63 -1.62
CA ILE A 340 -8.33 -1.73 -2.46
C ILE A 340 -7.94 -2.17 -3.88
N LEU A 341 -6.90 -1.58 -4.47
CA LEU A 341 -6.41 -1.97 -5.79
C LEU A 341 -5.90 -3.43 -5.82
N ASN A 342 -5.28 -3.92 -4.72
CA ASN A 342 -4.94 -5.34 -4.56
C ASN A 342 -6.20 -6.22 -4.61
N ALA A 343 -7.29 -5.83 -3.94
CA ALA A 343 -8.55 -6.55 -3.97
C ALA A 343 -9.19 -6.55 -5.37
N GLU A 344 -9.15 -5.40 -6.07
CA GLU A 344 -9.64 -5.29 -7.45
C GLU A 344 -8.86 -6.22 -8.39
N LEU A 345 -7.54 -6.30 -8.25
CA LEU A 345 -6.71 -7.20 -9.06
C LEU A 345 -7.07 -8.67 -8.80
N LEU A 346 -7.29 -9.06 -7.55
CA LEU A 346 -7.73 -10.41 -7.18
C LEU A 346 -9.10 -10.76 -7.77
N VAL A 347 -10.06 -9.83 -7.73
CA VAL A 347 -11.37 -10.00 -8.37
C VAL A 347 -11.23 -10.14 -9.89
N SER A 348 -10.45 -9.26 -10.52
CA SER A 348 -10.31 -9.23 -11.99
C SER A 348 -9.60 -10.46 -12.55
N THR A 349 -8.76 -11.11 -11.75
CA THR A 349 -8.00 -12.31 -12.14
C THR A 349 -8.68 -13.63 -11.71
N GLY A 350 -9.90 -13.57 -11.15
CA GLY A 350 -10.66 -14.78 -10.75
C GLY A 350 -10.07 -15.52 -9.53
N GLN A 351 -9.17 -14.91 -8.78
CA GLN A 351 -8.52 -15.59 -7.63
C GLN A 351 -9.44 -15.71 -6.40
N LEU A 352 -10.65 -15.12 -6.48
CA LEU A 352 -11.69 -15.23 -5.46
C LEU A 352 -12.72 -16.33 -5.74
N ASP A 353 -12.70 -16.97 -6.90
CA ASP A 353 -13.73 -17.89 -7.37
C ASP A 353 -13.90 -19.18 -6.52
N GLY A 354 -13.10 -19.38 -5.52
CA GLY A 354 -13.23 -20.47 -4.53
C GLY A 354 -13.63 -20.05 -3.12
N LEU A 355 -13.69 -18.75 -2.84
CA LEU A 355 -13.95 -18.23 -1.48
C LEU A 355 -15.44 -18.01 -1.17
N VAL A 356 -16.31 -18.00 -2.19
CA VAL A 356 -17.74 -17.63 -2.06
C VAL A 356 -18.67 -18.83 -2.16
N ALA A 357 -18.16 -20.03 -2.42
CA ALA A 357 -18.94 -21.25 -2.65
C ALA A 357 -19.14 -22.13 -1.39
N SER A 358 -19.04 -21.55 -0.20
CA SER A 358 -19.31 -22.33 1.03
C SER A 358 -20.08 -21.52 2.09
#